data_08d2319ad0ce0aed2bc0808e951ae894
#
_entry.id   08d2319ad0ce0aed2bc0808e951ae894
#
_cell.length_a   1.000
_cell.length_b   1.000
_cell.length_c   1.000
_cell.angle_alpha   90.00
_cell.angle_beta   90.00
_cell.angle_gamma   90.00
#
_symmetry.space_group_name_H-M   'P 1'
#
loop_
_entity.id
_entity.type
_entity.pdbx_description
1 polymer ?
#
loop_
_entity_poly.entity_id
_entity_poly.type
_entity_poly.pdbx_seq_one_letter_code
_entity_poly.pdbx_strand_id
1 'polypeptide(L)' 'MAQENEEKRERLTMTVEEVARALGLSRATAYTLVQQGRLPAIRISDRRWIIPKKAIEQLLASAKK' A
#
# COMPACT_ATOMS: atom_id res chain seq x y z
N MET A 1 -20.30 13.46 1.81
CA MET A 1 -19.56 13.14 0.66
C MET A 1 -19.03 11.77 0.68
N ALA A 2 -19.06 11.19 -0.44
CA ALA A 2 -18.67 9.79 -0.55
C ALA A 2 -17.23 9.59 -0.13
N GLN A 3 -16.38 10.53 -0.44
CA GLN A 3 -14.99 10.38 -0.10
C GLN A 3 -14.75 10.39 1.37
N GLU A 4 -15.47 11.23 2.06
CA GLU A 4 -15.32 11.27 3.50
C GLU A 4 -15.76 9.98 4.11
N ASN A 5 -16.82 9.41 3.55
CA ASN A 5 -17.29 8.16 4.08
C ASN A 5 -16.29 7.08 3.90
N GLU A 6 -15.61 7.09 2.76
CA GLU A 6 -14.61 6.08 2.53
C GLU A 6 -13.45 6.21 3.48
N GLU A 7 -13.10 7.43 3.82
CA GLU A 7 -12.02 7.61 4.75
C GLU A 7 -12.40 7.16 6.13
N LYS A 8 -13.63 7.40 6.50
CA LYS A 8 -14.07 6.99 7.81
C LYS A 8 -14.19 5.51 7.92
N ARG A 9 -14.61 4.87 6.84
CA ARG A 9 -14.61 3.43 6.85
C ARG A 9 -13.21 2.98 6.68
N GLU A 10 -12.84 1.98 7.30
CA GLU A 10 -11.53 1.45 7.11
C GLU A 10 -11.41 0.90 5.73
N ARG A 11 -10.50 1.42 4.97
CA ARG A 11 -10.26 0.89 3.66
C ARG A 11 -9.45 -0.38 3.80
N LEU A 12 -9.78 -1.32 2.96
CA LEU A 12 -9.08 -2.59 2.99
C LEU A 12 -7.79 -2.56 2.19
N THR A 13 -7.61 -1.54 1.36
CA THR A 13 -6.43 -1.46 0.53
C THR A 13 -5.82 -0.07 0.61
N MET A 14 -4.58 0.02 0.18
CA MET A 14 -3.85 1.28 0.14
C MET A 14 -3.28 1.46 -1.26
N THR A 15 -3.04 2.71 -1.62
CA THR A 15 -2.33 2.98 -2.86
C THR A 15 -0.83 2.88 -2.60
N VAL A 16 -0.07 2.80 -3.69
CA VAL A 16 1.38 2.77 -3.56
C VAL A 16 1.88 4.01 -2.85
N GLU A 17 1.26 5.15 -3.16
CA GLU A 17 1.69 6.40 -2.53
C GLU A 17 1.41 6.39 -1.05
N GLU A 18 0.29 5.84 -0.65
CA GLU A 18 -0.03 5.75 0.76
C GLU A 18 0.95 4.84 1.49
N VAL A 19 1.31 3.74 0.87
CA VAL A 19 2.26 2.84 1.47
C VAL A 19 3.62 3.51 1.57
N ALA A 20 4.02 4.23 0.53
CA ALA A 20 5.29 4.93 0.56
C ALA A 20 5.35 5.89 1.73
N ARG A 21 4.27 6.62 1.93
CA ARG A 21 4.23 7.56 3.02
C ARG A 21 4.27 6.87 4.36
N ALA A 22 3.55 5.78 4.47
CA ALA A 22 3.50 5.05 5.74
C ALA A 22 4.85 4.44 6.08
N LEU A 23 5.61 4.03 5.07
CA LEU A 23 6.90 3.41 5.29
C LEU A 23 8.05 4.40 5.26
N GLY A 24 7.77 5.65 4.97
CA GLY A 24 8.83 6.65 4.91
C GLY A 24 9.67 6.55 3.66
N LEU A 25 9.09 6.09 2.57
CA LEU A 25 9.80 5.92 1.32
C LEU A 25 9.35 6.95 0.31
N SER A 26 10.20 7.19 -0.67
CA SER A 26 9.77 8.01 -1.79
C SER A 26 8.82 7.19 -2.66
N ARG A 27 8.02 7.90 -3.43
CA ARG A 27 7.08 7.24 -4.31
C ARG A 27 7.79 6.33 -5.30
N ALA A 28 8.88 6.83 -5.86
CA ALA A 28 9.62 6.05 -6.83
C ALA A 28 10.16 4.77 -6.22
N THR A 29 10.67 4.87 -5.00
CA THR A 29 11.18 3.69 -4.34
C THR A 29 10.07 2.68 -4.08
N ALA A 30 8.92 3.16 -3.66
CA ALA A 30 7.81 2.26 -3.40
C ALA A 30 7.38 1.53 -4.66
N TYR A 31 7.29 2.26 -5.78
CA TYR A 31 6.93 1.62 -7.03
C TYR A 31 7.95 0.59 -7.45
N THR A 32 9.22 0.88 -7.25
CA THR A 32 10.26 -0.07 -7.57
C THR A 32 10.10 -1.35 -6.75
N LEU A 33 9.83 -1.19 -5.47
CA LEU A 33 9.67 -2.36 -4.61
C LEU A 33 8.45 -3.17 -5.00
N VAL A 34 7.38 -2.50 -5.40
CA VAL A 34 6.20 -3.19 -5.86
C VAL A 34 6.50 -3.99 -7.10
N GLN A 35 7.21 -3.39 -8.05
CA GLN A 35 7.53 -4.08 -9.29
C GLN A 35 8.48 -5.24 -9.07
N GLN A 36 9.31 -5.15 -8.08
CA GLN A 36 10.22 -6.24 -7.76
C GLN A 36 9.57 -7.33 -6.95
N GLY A 37 8.32 -7.15 -6.57
CA GLY A 37 7.64 -8.14 -5.77
C GLY A 37 8.01 -8.11 -4.31
N ARG A 38 8.63 -7.05 -3.86
CA ARG A 38 9.04 -6.96 -2.48
C ARG A 38 7.96 -6.40 -1.57
N LEU A 39 7.00 -5.72 -2.14
CA LEU A 39 5.83 -5.27 -1.40
C LEU A 39 4.62 -6.04 -1.89
N PRO A 40 3.74 -6.45 -0.99
CA PRO A 40 2.54 -7.18 -1.39
C PRO A 40 1.59 -6.23 -2.12
N ALA A 41 1.40 -6.44 -3.39
CA ALA A 41 0.55 -5.60 -4.18
C ALA A 41 -0.19 -6.42 -5.21
N ILE A 42 -1.38 -5.97 -5.54
CA ILE A 42 -2.19 -6.62 -6.53
C ILE A 42 -2.33 -5.66 -7.69
N ARG A 43 -2.00 -6.13 -8.87
CA ARG A 43 -2.09 -5.30 -10.05
C ARG A 43 -3.49 -5.36 -10.60
N ILE A 44 -4.12 -4.22 -10.66
CA ILE A 44 -5.48 -4.16 -11.18
C ILE A 44 -5.46 -3.86 -12.66
N SER A 45 -4.58 -3.00 -13.08
CA SER A 45 -4.46 -2.64 -14.47
C SER A 45 -3.03 -2.27 -14.74
N ASP A 46 -2.74 -1.87 -15.97
CA ASP A 46 -1.37 -1.58 -16.34
C ASP A 46 -0.70 -0.57 -15.46
N ARG A 47 -1.46 0.35 -14.93
CA ARG A 47 -0.88 1.43 -14.15
C ARG A 47 -1.41 1.49 -12.75
N ARG A 48 -2.22 0.56 -12.37
CA ARG A 48 -2.87 0.67 -11.10
C ARG A 48 -2.56 -0.52 -10.22
N TRP A 49 -2.04 -0.23 -9.07
CA TRP A 49 -1.74 -1.23 -8.06
C TRP A 49 -2.51 -0.91 -6.80
N ILE A 50 -2.94 -1.91 -6.11
CA ILE A 50 -3.48 -1.74 -4.76
C ILE A 50 -2.73 -2.67 -3.84
N ILE A 51 -2.67 -2.29 -2.59
CA ILE A 51 -1.91 -3.05 -1.61
C ILE A 51 -2.84 -3.36 -0.45
N PRO A 52 -3.05 -4.64 -0.13
CA PRO A 52 -3.91 -4.99 1.00
C PRO A 52 -3.33 -4.40 2.27
N LYS A 53 -4.16 -3.68 2.99
CA LYS A 53 -3.72 -3.04 4.21
C LYS A 53 -3.23 -4.05 5.21
N LYS A 54 -3.92 -5.17 5.29
CA LYS A 54 -3.54 -6.20 6.22
C LYS A 54 -2.17 -6.78 5.91
N ALA A 55 -1.83 -6.88 4.63
CA ALA A 55 -0.52 -7.38 4.25
C ALA A 55 0.57 -6.44 4.71
N ILE A 56 0.32 -5.14 4.64
CA ILE A 56 1.29 -4.18 5.12
C ILE A 56 1.44 -4.29 6.62
N GLU A 57 0.34 -4.47 7.32
CA GLU A 57 0.41 -4.63 8.76
C GLU A 57 1.22 -5.84 9.14
N GLN A 58 1.05 -6.93 8.42
CA GLN A 58 1.80 -8.13 8.69
C GLN A 58 3.27 -7.95 8.37
N LEU A 59 3.55 -7.23 7.31
CA LEU A 59 4.93 -6.97 6.94
C LEU A 59 5.62 -6.17 8.02
N LEU A 60 4.97 -5.16 8.53
CA LEU A 60 5.56 -4.34 9.57
C LEU A 60 5.73 -5.12 10.87
N ALA A 61 4.78 -5.94 11.18
CA ALA A 61 4.87 -6.75 12.38
C ALA A 61 6.03 -7.72 12.28
N SER A 62 6.22 -8.27 11.10
CA SER A 62 7.30 -9.20 10.88
C SER A 62 8.65 -8.51 10.96
N ALA A 63 8.73 -7.31 10.48
CA ALA A 63 9.98 -6.57 10.49
C ALA A 63 10.35 -6.07 11.86
N LYS A 64 9.39 -6.05 12.75
CA LYS A 64 9.63 -5.50 14.03
C LYS A 64 10.38 -6.36 14.96
N LYS A 65 10.62 -7.46 14.75
CA LYS A 65 11.27 -8.35 15.65
C LYS A 65 12.36 -7.87 16.50
#